data_0bd1d13918bcf4333b4de09f2f923ec1
#
_entry.id   0bd1d13918bcf4333b4de09f2f923ec1
#
_cell.length_a   1.000
_cell.length_b   1.000
_cell.length_c   1.000
_cell.angle_alpha   90.00
_cell.angle_beta   90.00
_cell.angle_gamma   90.00
#
_symmetry.space_group_name_H-M   'P 1'
#
loop_
_entity.id
_entity.type
_entity.pdbx_description
1 polymer ?
#
loop_
_entity_poly.entity_id
_entity_poly.type
_entity_poly.pdbx_seq_one_letter_code
_entity_poly.pdbx_strand_id
1 'polypeptide(L)'
;MRLRLGRMEKDLAYQFGVSESCISRILIKWLNYLYLRLGLIPIWPDWEDVERTMPRSFKEAYPTTFAILDATELRCEVSSSLSSQSQHYSAQHYSAYKSHTTMKSLVAIAPNGAFIFIGELFTGSISDRELFLQSGIDNYLRKVPEGKT
;
A
#
# COMPACT_ATOMS: atom_id res chain seq x y z
N MET A 1 5.09 17.30 1.78
CA MET A 1 6.03 17.47 0.65
C MET A 1 6.75 16.18 0.28
N ARG A 2 7.46 15.50 1.20
CA ARG A 2 8.19 14.25 0.90
C ARG A 2 7.28 13.18 0.28
N LEU A 3 6.22 12.78 0.97
CA LEU A 3 5.32 11.71 0.52
C LEU A 3 4.53 12.08 -0.76
N ARG A 4 4.06 13.32 -0.86
CA ARG A 4 3.22 13.72 -2.00
C ARG A 4 4.01 14.07 -3.26
N LEU A 5 5.19 14.69 -3.11
CA LEU A 5 5.96 15.27 -4.22
C LEU A 5 7.27 14.52 -4.48
N GLY A 6 7.61 13.51 -3.68
CA GLY A 6 8.85 12.75 -3.83
C GLY A 6 10.12 13.58 -3.62
N ARG A 7 10.06 14.78 -3.01
CA ARG A 7 11.23 15.66 -2.87
C ARG A 7 12.34 15.00 -2.08
N MET A 8 13.58 15.19 -2.53
CA MET A 8 14.77 14.69 -1.82
C MET A 8 14.95 15.41 -0.49
N GLU A 9 15.60 14.75 0.48
CA GLU A 9 15.89 15.35 1.78
C GLU A 9 16.78 16.58 1.66
N LYS A 10 17.72 16.55 0.72
CA LYS A 10 18.60 17.68 0.38
C LYS A 10 17.81 18.92 -0.05
N ASP A 11 16.79 18.74 -0.89
CA ASP A 11 15.95 19.87 -1.36
C ASP A 11 15.11 20.45 -0.21
N LEU A 12 14.62 19.59 0.65
CA LEU A 12 13.88 20.00 1.84
C LEU A 12 14.81 20.74 2.84
N ALA A 13 16.03 20.23 3.03
CA ALA A 13 17.02 20.86 3.88
C ALA A 13 17.34 22.30 3.40
N TYR A 14 17.59 22.45 2.11
CA TYR A 14 17.80 23.75 1.49
C TYR A 14 16.58 24.68 1.65
N GLN A 15 15.38 24.18 1.35
CA GLN A 15 14.14 24.95 1.42
C GLN A 15 13.83 25.48 2.84
N PHE A 16 14.13 24.68 3.86
CA PHE A 16 13.83 25.01 5.25
C PHE A 16 15.03 25.58 6.03
N GLY A 17 16.19 25.72 5.40
CA GLY A 17 17.40 26.27 6.05
C GLY A 17 17.92 25.39 7.18
N VAL A 18 17.82 24.07 7.08
CA VAL A 18 18.26 23.10 8.10
C VAL A 18 19.16 22.03 7.47
N SER A 19 19.86 21.24 8.30
CA SER A 19 20.71 20.15 7.79
C SER A 19 19.87 18.97 7.28
N GLU A 20 20.41 18.20 6.33
CA GLU A 20 19.80 16.95 5.84
C GLU A 20 19.52 15.96 6.97
N SER A 21 20.46 15.84 7.93
CA SER A 21 20.28 14.97 9.11
C SER A 21 19.13 15.42 10.01
N CYS A 22 18.82 16.71 10.05
CA CYS A 22 17.64 17.22 10.75
C CYS A 22 16.37 16.80 10.03
N ILE A 23 16.32 16.96 8.71
CA ILE A 23 15.18 16.52 7.87
C ILE A 23 14.96 15.01 8.02
N SER A 24 16.00 14.19 7.90
CA SER A 24 15.91 12.74 8.02
C SER A 24 15.31 12.32 9.37
N ARG A 25 15.81 12.89 10.48
CA ARG A 25 15.26 12.61 11.82
C ARG A 25 13.79 13.01 11.98
N ILE A 26 13.41 14.15 11.42
CA ILE A 26 12.00 14.61 11.43
C ILE A 26 11.13 13.64 10.63
N LEU A 27 11.56 13.27 9.41
CA LEU A 27 10.81 12.38 8.54
C LEU A 27 10.60 11.00 9.19
N ILE A 28 11.65 10.39 9.75
CA ILE A 28 11.55 9.10 10.43
C ILE A 28 10.55 9.16 11.59
N LYS A 29 10.62 10.20 12.42
CA LYS A 29 9.69 10.38 13.55
C LYS A 29 8.24 10.52 13.06
N TRP A 30 8.00 11.34 12.04
CA TRP A 30 6.67 11.55 11.50
C TRP A 30 6.12 10.32 10.78
N LEU A 31 6.95 9.59 10.03
CA LEU A 31 6.53 8.34 9.38
C LEU A 31 6.10 7.30 10.40
N ASN A 32 6.89 7.08 11.45
CA ASN A 32 6.54 6.16 12.53
C ASN A 32 5.25 6.59 13.25
N TYR A 33 5.13 7.88 13.56
CA TYR A 33 3.92 8.41 14.20
C TYR A 33 2.67 8.22 13.31
N LEU A 34 2.78 8.57 12.03
CA LEU A 34 1.67 8.42 11.07
C LEU A 34 1.31 6.95 10.87
N TYR A 35 2.29 6.06 10.75
CA TYR A 35 2.06 4.62 10.63
C TYR A 35 1.22 4.08 11.79
N LEU A 36 1.62 4.41 13.02
CA LEU A 36 0.87 3.98 14.21
C LEU A 36 -0.52 4.61 14.29
N ARG A 37 -0.65 5.89 13.96
CA ARG A 37 -1.95 6.61 14.08
C ARG A 37 -2.93 6.24 12.98
N LEU A 38 -2.46 6.13 11.73
CA LEU A 38 -3.29 5.77 10.59
C LEU A 38 -3.72 4.30 10.64
N GLY A 39 -2.84 3.42 11.16
CA GLY A 39 -3.17 2.01 11.34
C GLY A 39 -4.29 1.74 12.36
N LEU A 40 -4.63 2.73 13.21
CA LEU A 40 -5.76 2.64 14.15
C LEU A 40 -7.10 3.05 13.52
N ILE A 41 -7.08 3.63 12.32
CA ILE A 41 -8.31 4.09 11.66
C ILE A 41 -8.99 2.88 11.00
N PRO A 42 -10.22 2.50 11.40
CA PRO A 42 -10.97 1.47 10.71
C PRO A 42 -11.39 2.00 9.33
N ILE A 43 -10.80 1.43 8.27
CA ILE A 43 -11.09 1.83 6.89
C ILE A 43 -12.04 0.85 6.18
N TRP A 44 -12.34 -0.31 6.80
CA TRP A 44 -13.30 -1.28 6.24
C TRP A 44 -14.73 -0.79 6.50
N PRO A 45 -15.51 -0.48 5.46
CA PRO A 45 -16.85 0.08 5.62
C PRO A 45 -17.90 -1.01 5.86
N ASP A 46 -19.09 -0.58 6.27
CA ASP A 46 -20.29 -1.41 6.21
C ASP A 46 -20.92 -1.35 4.79
N TRP A 47 -21.80 -2.33 4.48
CA TRP A 47 -22.43 -2.39 3.16
C TRP A 47 -23.25 -1.14 2.85
N GLU A 48 -23.97 -0.62 3.81
CA GLU A 48 -24.81 0.59 3.67
C GLU A 48 -24.00 1.81 3.20
N ASP A 49 -22.78 1.94 3.70
CA ASP A 49 -21.88 3.03 3.30
C ASP A 49 -21.37 2.83 1.87
N VAL A 50 -21.02 1.58 1.49
CA VAL A 50 -20.63 1.26 0.13
C VAL A 50 -21.76 1.53 -0.85
N GLU A 51 -22.97 1.05 -0.57
CA GLU A 51 -24.14 1.22 -1.42
C GLU A 51 -24.54 2.71 -1.56
N ARG A 52 -24.50 3.48 -0.47
CA ARG A 52 -24.80 4.91 -0.46
C ARG A 52 -23.84 5.71 -1.33
N THR A 53 -22.54 5.37 -1.28
CA THR A 53 -21.47 6.10 -1.99
C THR A 53 -21.13 5.51 -3.34
N MET A 54 -21.75 4.40 -3.74
CA MET A 54 -21.49 3.71 -5.00
C MET A 54 -21.88 4.59 -6.20
N PRO A 55 -21.01 4.79 -7.18
CA PRO A 55 -21.30 5.52 -8.40
C PRO A 55 -22.46 4.90 -9.19
N ARG A 56 -23.23 5.73 -9.89
CA ARG A 56 -24.38 5.26 -10.67
C ARG A 56 -24.03 4.18 -11.69
N SER A 57 -22.88 4.31 -12.36
CA SER A 57 -22.38 3.31 -13.32
C SER A 57 -22.17 1.94 -12.70
N PHE A 58 -21.67 1.90 -11.44
CA PHE A 58 -21.52 0.63 -10.70
C PHE A 58 -22.87 0.07 -10.27
N LYS A 59 -23.78 0.92 -9.79
CA LYS A 59 -25.15 0.48 -9.41
C LYS A 59 -25.90 -0.17 -10.57
N GLU A 60 -25.68 0.32 -11.79
CA GLU A 60 -26.32 -0.21 -13.00
C GLU A 60 -25.66 -1.51 -13.51
N ALA A 61 -24.32 -1.60 -13.48
CA ALA A 61 -23.59 -2.72 -14.07
C ALA A 61 -23.20 -3.81 -13.04
N TYR A 62 -22.85 -3.41 -11.83
CA TYR A 62 -22.30 -4.30 -10.78
C TYR A 62 -22.87 -3.97 -9.40
N PRO A 63 -24.18 -4.07 -9.18
CA PRO A 63 -24.86 -3.58 -7.97
C PRO A 63 -24.48 -4.32 -6.69
N THR A 64 -23.83 -5.48 -6.80
CA THR A 64 -23.41 -6.31 -5.65
C THR A 64 -21.94 -6.12 -5.26
N THR A 65 -21.19 -5.30 -6.00
CA THR A 65 -19.76 -5.13 -5.75
C THR A 65 -19.52 -4.40 -4.43
N PHE A 66 -18.82 -5.08 -3.52
CA PHE A 66 -18.37 -4.52 -2.25
C PHE A 66 -16.94 -3.98 -2.38
N ALA A 67 -16.06 -4.80 -2.96
CA ALA A 67 -14.63 -4.50 -3.02
C ALA A 67 -14.04 -4.90 -4.38
N ILE A 68 -13.06 -4.13 -4.82
CA ILE A 68 -12.22 -4.42 -5.98
C ILE A 68 -10.81 -4.62 -5.46
N LEU A 69 -10.24 -5.80 -5.71
CA LEU A 69 -8.93 -6.20 -5.23
C LEU A 69 -7.90 -6.08 -6.34
N ASP A 70 -6.74 -5.53 -6.03
CA ASP A 70 -5.61 -5.51 -6.95
C ASP A 70 -4.28 -5.61 -6.19
N ALA A 71 -3.27 -6.20 -6.86
CA ALA A 71 -1.91 -6.26 -6.36
C ALA A 71 -1.13 -5.04 -6.84
N THR A 72 -0.73 -4.17 -5.94
CA THR A 72 0.09 -3.02 -6.28
C THR A 72 1.57 -3.29 -6.01
N GLU A 73 2.44 -2.82 -6.90
CA GLU A 73 3.89 -2.95 -6.74
C GLU A 73 4.54 -1.60 -6.47
N LEU A 74 5.40 -1.59 -5.46
CA LEU A 74 6.24 -0.46 -5.11
C LEU A 74 7.68 -0.75 -5.52
N ARG A 75 8.26 0.12 -6.36
CA ARG A 75 9.68 0.03 -6.72
C ARG A 75 10.53 0.43 -5.52
N CYS A 76 11.53 -0.42 -5.21
CA CYS A 76 12.49 -0.17 -4.17
C CYS A 76 13.89 0.04 -4.76
N GLU A 77 14.62 1.02 -4.24
CA GLU A 77 16.03 1.17 -4.52
C GLU A 77 16.83 0.15 -3.69
N VAL A 78 17.77 -0.53 -4.33
CA VAL A 78 18.70 -1.41 -3.63
C VAL A 78 19.78 -0.56 -2.99
N SER A 79 19.94 -0.65 -1.67
CA SER A 79 21.03 0.04 -0.99
C SER A 79 22.38 -0.49 -1.44
N SER A 80 23.24 0.40 -1.94
CA SER A 80 24.62 0.05 -2.36
C SER A 80 25.56 -0.33 -1.21
N SER A 81 25.15 -0.08 0.03
CA SER A 81 25.97 -0.27 1.24
C SER A 81 25.79 -1.61 1.94
N LEU A 82 24.95 -2.51 1.44
CA LEU A 82 24.71 -3.81 2.03
C LEU A 82 25.66 -4.83 1.42
N SER A 83 26.43 -5.50 2.28
CA SER A 83 27.33 -6.64 1.98
C SER A 83 26.56 -7.83 1.34
N SER A 84 27.19 -8.98 1.16
CA SER A 84 26.65 -10.20 0.51
C SER A 84 25.21 -10.62 0.93
N GLN A 85 24.70 -10.18 2.09
CA GLN A 85 23.30 -10.35 2.48
C GLN A 85 22.33 -9.58 1.58
N SER A 86 22.75 -8.47 0.99
CA SER A 86 21.91 -7.68 0.09
C SER A 86 21.63 -8.36 -1.24
N GLN A 87 22.53 -9.22 -1.72
CA GLN A 87 22.32 -9.94 -2.97
C GLN A 87 21.18 -10.96 -2.83
N HIS A 88 21.09 -11.67 -1.70
CA HIS A 88 19.98 -12.58 -1.41
C HIS A 88 18.67 -11.81 -1.24
N TYR A 89 18.69 -10.69 -0.51
CA TYR A 89 17.52 -9.83 -0.33
C TYR A 89 17.05 -9.26 -1.68
N SER A 90 17.97 -8.78 -2.50
CA SER A 90 17.66 -8.23 -3.83
C SER A 90 17.10 -9.29 -4.77
N ALA A 91 17.60 -10.53 -4.73
CA ALA A 91 17.09 -11.62 -5.55
C ALA A 91 15.66 -12.01 -5.18
N GLN A 92 15.31 -12.01 -3.88
CA GLN A 92 13.96 -12.30 -3.42
C GLN A 92 12.94 -11.20 -3.78
N HIS A 93 13.41 -9.95 -3.86
CA HIS A 93 12.56 -8.80 -4.19
C HIS A 93 12.58 -8.44 -5.69
N TYR A 94 13.37 -9.16 -6.49
CA TYR A 94 13.47 -8.91 -7.93
C TYR A 94 12.24 -9.43 -8.66
N SER A 95 11.53 -8.55 -9.36
CA SER A 95 10.46 -8.94 -10.26
C SER A 95 11.04 -9.21 -11.65
N ALA A 96 11.08 -10.48 -12.06
CA ALA A 96 11.57 -10.91 -13.37
C ALA A 96 10.81 -10.23 -14.53
N TYR A 97 9.54 -9.95 -14.33
CA TYR A 97 8.70 -9.29 -15.33
C TYR A 97 9.04 -7.81 -15.53
N LYS A 98 9.46 -7.11 -14.48
CA LYS A 98 9.70 -5.64 -14.51
C LYS A 98 11.18 -5.26 -14.47
N SER A 99 12.10 -6.24 -14.34
CA SER A 99 13.56 -6.03 -14.24
C SER A 99 13.98 -5.08 -13.10
N HIS A 100 13.20 -5.01 -12.02
CA HIS A 100 13.48 -4.14 -10.87
C HIS A 100 13.21 -4.85 -9.55
N THR A 101 13.86 -4.36 -8.50
CA THR A 101 13.53 -4.75 -7.14
C THR A 101 12.22 -4.06 -6.74
N THR A 102 11.22 -4.87 -6.40
CA THR A 102 9.89 -4.40 -6.02
C THR A 102 9.39 -5.09 -4.76
N MET A 103 8.45 -4.44 -4.10
CA MET A 103 7.60 -5.04 -3.07
C MET A 103 6.16 -4.98 -3.53
N LYS A 104 5.38 -6.02 -3.22
CA LYS A 104 3.95 -6.10 -3.54
C LYS A 104 3.11 -5.93 -2.28
N SER A 105 1.97 -5.28 -2.43
CA SER A 105 0.92 -5.25 -1.42
C SER A 105 -0.42 -5.49 -2.08
N LEU A 106 -1.31 -6.22 -1.41
CA LEU A 106 -2.70 -6.32 -1.80
C LEU A 106 -3.45 -5.09 -1.31
N VAL A 107 -4.21 -4.48 -2.18
CA VAL A 107 -5.08 -3.35 -1.84
C VAL A 107 -6.52 -3.68 -2.22
N ALA A 108 -7.48 -3.16 -1.46
CA ALA A 108 -8.89 -3.18 -1.84
C ALA A 108 -9.43 -1.76 -1.87
N ILE A 109 -10.24 -1.48 -2.89
CA ILE A 109 -10.99 -0.24 -3.01
C ILE A 109 -12.48 -0.52 -3.08
N ALA A 110 -13.28 0.36 -2.52
CA ALA A 110 -14.72 0.37 -2.74
C ALA A 110 -15.04 0.89 -4.15
N PRO A 111 -16.25 0.66 -4.69
CA PRO A 111 -16.66 1.14 -6.01
C PRO A 111 -16.52 2.65 -6.23
N ASN A 112 -16.53 3.45 -5.16
CA ASN A 112 -16.29 4.89 -5.20
C ASN A 112 -14.81 5.28 -5.27
N GLY A 113 -13.88 4.31 -5.29
CA GLY A 113 -12.44 4.50 -5.33
C GLY A 113 -11.76 4.72 -3.98
N ALA A 114 -12.48 4.67 -2.86
CA ALA A 114 -11.88 4.78 -1.53
C ALA A 114 -11.11 3.50 -1.18
N PHE A 115 -9.89 3.64 -0.62
CA PHE A 115 -9.17 2.52 -0.06
C PHE A 115 -9.90 2.00 1.19
N ILE A 116 -10.21 0.70 1.19
CA ILE A 116 -10.87 0.00 2.28
C ILE A 116 -9.98 -1.07 2.92
N PHE A 117 -8.91 -1.47 2.24
CA PHE A 117 -7.90 -2.37 2.78
C PHE A 117 -6.54 -2.07 2.14
N ILE A 118 -5.50 -2.10 2.97
CA ILE A 118 -4.11 -1.97 2.55
C ILE A 118 -3.33 -3.06 3.30
N GLY A 119 -2.87 -4.06 2.56
CA GLY A 119 -2.09 -5.18 3.09
C GLY A 119 -0.66 -4.79 3.43
N GLU A 120 0.03 -5.70 4.11
CA GLU A 120 1.47 -5.59 4.33
C GLU A 120 2.25 -5.72 3.01
N LEU A 121 3.52 -5.32 3.06
CA LEU A 121 4.42 -5.42 1.93
C LEU A 121 5.11 -6.80 1.92
N PHE A 122 5.01 -7.47 0.79
CA PHE A 122 5.67 -8.74 0.51
C PHE A 122 6.75 -8.59 -0.57
N THR A 123 7.53 -9.62 -0.79
CA THR A 123 8.55 -9.64 -1.85
C THR A 123 7.91 -9.50 -3.23
N GLY A 124 8.54 -8.79 -4.16
CA GLY A 124 7.99 -8.58 -5.51
C GLY A 124 7.83 -9.87 -6.34
N SER A 125 8.50 -10.95 -5.95
CA SER A 125 8.40 -12.27 -6.58
C SER A 125 7.18 -13.09 -6.13
N ILE A 126 6.45 -12.66 -5.09
CA ILE A 126 5.27 -13.38 -4.60
C ILE A 126 4.20 -13.45 -5.69
N SER A 127 3.54 -14.59 -5.83
CA SER A 127 2.40 -14.73 -6.73
C SER A 127 1.17 -14.00 -6.17
N ASP A 128 0.28 -13.54 -7.05
CA ASP A 128 -0.93 -12.82 -6.60
C ASP A 128 -1.85 -13.70 -5.76
N ARG A 129 -1.87 -15.01 -6.04
CA ARG A 129 -2.59 -15.99 -5.21
C ARG A 129 -2.00 -16.08 -3.81
N GLU A 130 -0.69 -16.17 -3.70
CA GLU A 130 0.00 -16.26 -2.42
C GLU A 130 -0.14 -14.95 -1.63
N LEU A 131 -0.02 -13.82 -2.32
CA LEU A 131 -0.25 -12.50 -1.76
C LEU A 131 -1.65 -12.37 -1.16
N PHE A 132 -2.68 -12.85 -1.89
CA PHE A 132 -4.06 -12.89 -1.38
C PHE A 132 -4.15 -13.71 -0.09
N LEU A 133 -3.61 -14.93 -0.08
CA LEU A 133 -3.68 -15.85 1.06
C LEU A 133 -2.94 -15.31 2.30
N GLN A 134 -1.81 -14.61 2.10
CA GLN A 134 -0.98 -14.09 3.19
C GLN A 134 -1.39 -12.69 3.65
N SER A 135 -2.16 -11.95 2.87
CA SER A 135 -2.55 -10.56 3.17
C SER A 135 -3.47 -10.43 4.39
N GLY A 136 -4.15 -11.50 4.77
CA GLY A 136 -5.15 -11.48 5.85
C GLY A 136 -6.50 -10.87 5.46
N ILE A 137 -6.71 -10.54 4.18
CA ILE A 137 -7.96 -9.95 3.69
C ILE A 137 -9.17 -10.87 3.91
N ASP A 138 -8.97 -12.18 3.94
CA ASP A 138 -10.01 -13.18 4.20
C ASP A 138 -10.81 -12.88 5.49
N ASN A 139 -10.15 -12.36 6.52
CA ASN A 139 -10.80 -11.99 7.77
C ASN A 139 -11.78 -10.81 7.62
N TYR A 140 -11.56 -9.98 6.60
CA TYR A 140 -12.42 -8.86 6.27
C TYR A 140 -13.54 -9.29 5.31
N LEU A 141 -13.22 -10.09 4.28
CA LEU A 141 -14.20 -10.59 3.32
C LEU A 141 -15.30 -11.43 3.96
N ARG A 142 -14.98 -12.19 5.01
CA ARG A 142 -15.99 -12.95 5.79
C ARG A 142 -17.04 -12.08 6.48
N LYS A 143 -16.79 -10.77 6.61
CA LYS A 143 -17.74 -9.79 7.20
C LYS A 143 -18.65 -9.18 6.15
N VAL A 144 -18.39 -9.42 4.86
CA VAL A 144 -19.22 -8.93 3.76
C VAL A 144 -20.54 -9.71 3.76
N PRO A 145 -21.69 -9.05 3.63
CA PRO A 145 -22.99 -9.74 3.60
C PRO A 145 -23.07 -10.74 2.46
N GLU A 146 -23.85 -11.82 2.66
CA GLU A 146 -24.07 -12.85 1.62
C GLU A 146 -24.65 -12.22 0.34
N GLY A 147 -24.14 -12.67 -0.82
CA GLY A 147 -24.58 -12.20 -2.14
C GLY A 147 -23.92 -10.87 -2.57
N LYS A 148 -22.96 -10.35 -1.80
CA LYS A 148 -22.09 -9.22 -2.20
C LYS A 148 -20.71 -9.74 -2.61
N THR A 149 -20.06 -9.06 -3.57
CA THR A 149 -18.78 -9.45 -4.17
C THR A 149 -17.76 -8.30 -4.16
#